data_5141d2097f73996bab2de0659de1f5db
#
_entry.id   5141d2097f73996bab2de0659de1f5db
#
_cell.length_a   1.000
_cell.length_b   1.000
_cell.length_c   1.000
_cell.angle_alpha   90.00
_cell.angle_beta   90.00
_cell.angle_gamma   90.00
#
_symmetry.space_group_name_H-M   'P 1'
#
loop_
_entity.id
_entity.type
_entity.pdbx_description
1 polymer ?
#
loop_
_entity_poly.entity_id
_entity_poly.type
_entity_poly.pdbx_seq_one_letter_code
_entity_poly.pdbx_strand_id
1 'polypeptide(L)'
;VLPDLIFAKRDIGKGGWSNKYDEREDLPASKGDHAVYVSTSQKNLTQAVNADIHGDEGEFGVNLGIPSCCVDFYLTNQDAAYQKQNDYVPLVAANTKDLHSFNFWNNYVSQYFGYSFLSFFPCSFTCEHAARMAQNTYDLMHSILPVEADEIVHFQKQPILYTEYRGIYLFEGATFENEKTVIKDCMLHSTLNLN
;
A
#
# COMPACT_ATOMS: atom_id res chain seq x y z
N VAL A 1 -25.32 -9.76 -7.34
CA VAL A 1 -24.74 -10.49 -8.48
C VAL A 1 -23.37 -9.87 -8.70
N LEU A 2 -22.32 -10.68 -8.58
CA LEU A 2 -20.96 -10.24 -8.93
C LEU A 2 -20.92 -10.00 -10.45
N PRO A 3 -20.26 -8.93 -10.91
CA PRO A 3 -20.08 -8.69 -12.34
C PRO A 3 -19.24 -9.83 -12.96
N ASP A 4 -19.45 -10.09 -14.25
CA ASP A 4 -18.60 -11.02 -14.98
C ASP A 4 -17.16 -10.50 -14.97
N LEU A 5 -16.26 -11.26 -14.35
CA LEU A 5 -14.85 -10.93 -14.24
C LEU A 5 -14.09 -11.53 -15.43
N ILE A 6 -13.23 -10.71 -16.01
CA ILE A 6 -12.34 -11.09 -17.10
C ILE A 6 -10.92 -11.16 -16.53
N PHE A 7 -10.16 -12.16 -16.92
CA PHE A 7 -8.84 -12.44 -16.39
C PHE A 7 -7.80 -12.43 -17.51
N ALA A 8 -6.63 -11.89 -17.20
CA ALA A 8 -5.41 -12.10 -17.95
C ALA A 8 -4.31 -12.56 -17.01
N LYS A 9 -3.40 -13.40 -17.50
CA LYS A 9 -2.25 -13.91 -16.74
C LYS A 9 -0.98 -13.62 -17.51
N ARG A 10 0.06 -13.18 -16.80
CA ARG A 10 1.41 -13.05 -17.32
C ARG A 10 2.38 -13.75 -16.38
N ASP A 11 3.32 -14.51 -16.94
CA ASP A 11 4.44 -15.03 -16.17
C ASP A 11 5.43 -13.90 -15.90
N ILE A 12 5.68 -13.60 -14.64
CA ILE A 12 6.68 -12.63 -14.22
C ILE A 12 7.96 -13.44 -14.01
N GLY A 13 8.91 -13.25 -14.92
CA GLY A 13 10.29 -13.64 -14.62
C GLY A 13 10.75 -12.85 -13.41
N LYS A 14 11.81 -13.29 -12.76
CA LYS A 14 12.47 -12.68 -11.60
C LYS A 14 11.87 -11.36 -11.06
N GLY A 15 11.52 -11.39 -9.80
CA GLY A 15 11.40 -10.28 -8.87
C GLY A 15 10.65 -9.07 -9.39
N GLY A 16 9.33 -9.07 -9.32
CA GLY A 16 8.64 -7.99 -9.93
C GLY A 16 8.06 -6.97 -8.99
N TRP A 17 7.61 -7.32 -7.87
CA TRP A 17 6.91 -6.37 -6.98
C TRP A 17 7.79 -6.11 -5.77
N SER A 18 8.48 -4.98 -5.82
CA SER A 18 9.38 -4.56 -4.78
C SER A 18 8.64 -4.34 -3.47
N ASN A 19 8.70 -5.33 -2.64
CA ASN A 19 8.81 -5.07 -1.23
C ASN A 19 10.28 -5.14 -0.87
N LYS A 20 10.73 -4.36 0.11
CA LYS A 20 12.11 -4.22 0.61
C LYS A 20 12.91 -5.53 0.79
N TYR A 21 12.35 -6.69 0.49
CA TYR A 21 12.84 -8.00 0.91
C TYR A 21 12.70 -9.11 -0.11
N ASP A 22 12.34 -8.85 -1.36
CA ASP A 22 12.29 -9.91 -2.36
C ASP A 22 13.66 -10.10 -3.02
N GLU A 23 14.60 -10.66 -2.26
CA GLU A 23 15.87 -11.18 -2.76
C GLU A 23 15.73 -12.56 -3.41
N ARG A 24 14.59 -12.87 -4.02
CA ARG A 24 14.44 -14.11 -4.79
C ARG A 24 15.25 -14.02 -6.08
N GLU A 25 16.55 -14.05 -5.94
CA GLU A 25 17.46 -14.29 -7.04
C GLU A 25 17.25 -15.71 -7.57
N ASP A 26 17.12 -15.84 -8.88
CA ASP A 26 17.38 -17.07 -9.66
C ASP A 26 16.28 -18.14 -9.76
N LEU A 27 14.99 -17.81 -9.62
CA LEU A 27 13.96 -18.74 -10.07
C LEU A 27 13.82 -18.70 -11.61
N PRO A 28 13.85 -19.85 -12.30
CA PRO A 28 13.56 -19.89 -13.73
C PRO A 28 12.14 -19.41 -14.00
N ALA A 29 11.90 -18.76 -15.14
CA ALA A 29 10.60 -18.18 -15.53
C ALA A 29 9.41 -19.17 -15.41
N SER A 30 9.68 -20.47 -15.53
CA SER A 30 8.69 -21.55 -15.32
C SER A 30 8.32 -21.81 -13.85
N LYS A 31 9.01 -21.19 -12.90
CA LYS A 31 8.78 -21.28 -11.44
C LYS A 31 8.62 -19.92 -10.77
N GLY A 32 8.57 -18.84 -11.58
CA GLY A 32 8.37 -17.48 -11.09
C GLY A 32 6.93 -17.22 -10.70
N ASP A 33 6.71 -16.07 -10.06
CA ASP A 33 5.39 -15.56 -9.73
C ASP A 33 4.59 -15.22 -11.00
N HIS A 34 3.29 -15.18 -10.88
CA HIS A 34 2.38 -14.82 -11.95
C HIS A 34 1.66 -13.53 -11.60
N ALA A 35 1.65 -12.55 -12.52
CA ALA A 35 0.70 -11.45 -12.46
C ALA A 35 -0.65 -11.92 -12.97
N VAL A 36 -1.68 -11.71 -12.18
CA VAL A 36 -3.08 -11.95 -12.59
C VAL A 36 -3.80 -10.60 -12.60
N TYR A 37 -4.29 -10.24 -13.77
CA TYR A 37 -5.05 -9.01 -13.96
C TYR A 37 -6.53 -9.38 -14.01
N VAL A 38 -7.35 -8.60 -13.32
CA VAL A 38 -8.79 -8.82 -13.21
C VAL A 38 -9.52 -7.53 -13.54
N SER A 39 -10.52 -7.58 -14.38
CA SER A 39 -11.34 -6.42 -14.73
C SER A 39 -12.75 -6.85 -15.13
N THR A 40 -13.68 -5.90 -15.05
CA THR A 40 -15.02 -6.02 -15.66
C THR A 40 -15.05 -5.46 -17.09
N SER A 41 -13.95 -4.88 -17.57
CA SER A 41 -13.81 -4.26 -18.89
C SER A 41 -12.60 -4.83 -19.63
N GLN A 42 -12.87 -5.45 -20.78
CA GLN A 42 -11.80 -5.96 -21.66
C GLN A 42 -10.83 -4.86 -22.11
N LYS A 43 -11.35 -3.65 -22.37
CA LYS A 43 -10.52 -2.51 -22.74
C LYS A 43 -9.53 -2.16 -21.64
N ASN A 44 -10.01 -1.98 -20.40
CA ASN A 44 -9.15 -1.61 -19.25
C ASN A 44 -8.15 -2.72 -18.95
N LEU A 45 -8.59 -4.00 -19.04
CA LEU A 45 -7.70 -5.14 -18.85
C LEU A 45 -6.54 -5.10 -19.84
N THR A 46 -6.84 -4.90 -21.13
CA THR A 46 -5.81 -4.86 -22.18
C THR A 46 -4.87 -3.68 -21.98
N GLN A 47 -5.38 -2.51 -21.61
CA GLN A 47 -4.56 -1.32 -21.36
C GLN A 47 -3.62 -1.55 -20.15
N ALA A 48 -4.12 -2.08 -19.04
CA ALA A 48 -3.30 -2.39 -17.86
C ALA A 48 -2.19 -3.40 -18.19
N VAL A 49 -2.51 -4.49 -18.87
CA VAL A 49 -1.53 -5.51 -19.28
C VAL A 49 -0.47 -4.91 -20.20
N ASN A 50 -0.88 -4.10 -21.18
CA ASN A 50 0.07 -3.46 -22.11
C ASN A 50 0.99 -2.47 -21.37
N ALA A 51 0.44 -1.63 -20.48
CA ALA A 51 1.22 -0.69 -19.69
C ALA A 51 2.28 -1.41 -18.85
N ASP A 52 1.90 -2.51 -18.18
CA ASP A 52 2.84 -3.31 -17.39
C ASP A 52 3.91 -3.99 -18.27
N ILE A 53 3.56 -4.56 -19.43
CA ILE A 53 4.51 -5.18 -20.35
C ILE A 53 5.56 -4.17 -20.87
N HIS A 54 5.14 -2.92 -21.09
CA HIS A 54 6.02 -1.87 -21.61
C HIS A 54 6.73 -1.08 -20.49
N GLY A 55 6.45 -1.39 -19.23
CA GLY A 55 7.02 -0.67 -18.08
C GLY A 55 6.49 0.76 -17.95
N ASP A 56 5.29 1.04 -18.48
CA ASP A 56 4.62 2.32 -18.27
C ASP A 56 3.88 2.31 -16.94
N GLU A 57 4.61 2.56 -15.87
CA GLU A 57 4.08 2.56 -14.50
C GLU A 57 3.01 3.63 -14.28
N GLY A 58 3.09 4.74 -15.02
CA GLY A 58 2.09 5.81 -14.96
C GLY A 58 0.74 5.36 -15.53
N GLU A 59 0.73 4.86 -16.77
CA GLU A 59 -0.48 4.34 -17.39
C GLU A 59 -1.01 3.11 -16.62
N PHE A 60 -0.10 2.26 -16.14
CA PHE A 60 -0.48 1.11 -15.32
C PHE A 60 -1.23 1.54 -14.05
N GLY A 61 -0.67 2.49 -13.28
CA GLY A 61 -1.31 3.00 -12.07
C GLY A 61 -2.69 3.60 -12.32
N VAL A 62 -2.83 4.40 -13.39
CA VAL A 62 -4.12 4.99 -13.79
C VAL A 62 -5.13 3.90 -14.16
N ASN A 63 -4.72 2.86 -14.89
CA ASN A 63 -5.62 1.75 -15.26
C ASN A 63 -6.03 0.87 -14.06
N LEU A 64 -5.24 0.87 -12.98
CA LEU A 64 -5.61 0.27 -11.70
C LEU A 64 -6.58 1.15 -10.88
N GLY A 65 -6.90 2.34 -11.36
CA GLY A 65 -7.77 3.30 -10.69
C GLY A 65 -7.07 4.11 -9.59
N ILE A 66 -5.74 4.06 -9.50
CA ILE A 66 -4.98 4.87 -8.54
C ILE A 66 -5.18 6.36 -8.90
N PRO A 67 -5.46 7.23 -7.93
CA PRO A 67 -5.62 8.65 -8.18
C PRO A 67 -4.39 9.25 -8.87
N SER A 68 -4.59 10.07 -9.91
CA SER A 68 -3.50 10.65 -10.70
C SER A 68 -2.47 11.39 -9.85
N CYS A 69 -2.91 12.13 -8.84
CA CYS A 69 -2.01 12.80 -7.90
C CYS A 69 -1.08 11.84 -7.14
N CYS A 70 -1.53 10.61 -6.88
CA CYS A 70 -0.71 9.57 -6.23
C CYS A 70 0.21 8.89 -7.24
N VAL A 71 -0.24 8.71 -8.48
CA VAL A 71 0.61 8.21 -9.58
C VAL A 71 1.74 9.21 -9.87
N ASP A 72 1.40 10.50 -10.03
CA ASP A 72 2.38 11.57 -10.28
C ASP A 72 3.40 11.66 -9.12
N PHE A 73 2.93 11.56 -7.88
CA PHE A 73 3.78 11.54 -6.70
C PHE A 73 4.74 10.36 -6.72
N TYR A 74 4.24 9.17 -7.02
CA TYR A 74 5.05 7.96 -7.11
C TYR A 74 6.17 8.12 -8.16
N LEU A 75 5.82 8.49 -9.38
CA LEU A 75 6.77 8.66 -10.49
C LEU A 75 7.81 9.75 -10.20
N THR A 76 7.38 10.87 -9.63
CA THR A 76 8.29 11.99 -9.31
C THR A 76 9.31 11.64 -8.23
N ASN A 77 8.99 10.71 -7.34
CA ASN A 77 9.81 10.38 -6.18
C ASN A 77 10.55 9.03 -6.30
N GLN A 78 10.48 8.35 -7.44
CA GLN A 78 11.10 7.04 -7.64
C GLN A 78 12.60 7.03 -7.30
N ASP A 79 13.38 7.97 -7.81
CA ASP A 79 14.82 8.03 -7.56
C ASP A 79 15.13 8.23 -6.08
N ALA A 80 14.37 9.11 -5.41
CA ALA A 80 14.53 9.39 -3.98
C ALA A 80 14.13 8.18 -3.12
N ALA A 81 13.07 7.48 -3.49
CA ALA A 81 12.63 6.26 -2.83
C ALA A 81 13.64 5.13 -3.03
N TYR A 82 14.15 4.97 -4.25
CA TYR A 82 15.14 3.94 -4.58
C TYR A 82 16.41 4.07 -3.74
N GLN A 83 16.90 5.30 -3.52
CA GLN A 83 18.04 5.57 -2.63
C GLN A 83 17.75 5.20 -1.16
N LYS A 84 16.48 5.06 -0.79
CA LYS A 84 16.00 4.65 0.54
C LYS A 84 15.42 3.24 0.53
N GLN A 85 15.94 2.35 -0.28
CA GLN A 85 15.45 0.97 -0.39
C GLN A 85 13.96 0.88 -0.77
N ASN A 86 13.52 1.76 -1.66
CA ASN A 86 12.14 1.89 -2.13
C ASN A 86 11.14 2.28 -1.02
N ASP A 87 11.59 3.08 -0.07
CA ASP A 87 10.80 3.55 1.06
C ASP A 87 10.12 4.89 0.76
N TYR A 88 8.82 4.86 0.59
CA TYR A 88 8.00 6.05 0.33
C TYR A 88 7.45 6.72 1.59
N VAL A 89 7.52 6.09 2.78
CA VAL A 89 6.94 6.64 4.02
C VAL A 89 7.48 8.03 4.35
N PRO A 90 8.81 8.26 4.36
CA PRO A 90 9.34 9.59 4.63
C PRO A 90 8.94 10.63 3.57
N LEU A 91 8.80 10.21 2.31
CA LEU A 91 8.42 11.09 1.21
C LEU A 91 6.95 11.53 1.30
N VAL A 92 6.05 10.60 1.64
CA VAL A 92 4.63 10.88 1.92
C VAL A 92 4.50 11.83 3.11
N ALA A 93 5.26 11.58 4.19
CA ALA A 93 5.27 12.46 5.36
C ALA A 93 5.76 13.87 5.02
N ALA A 94 6.85 13.99 4.26
CA ALA A 94 7.39 15.28 3.83
C ALA A 94 6.43 16.05 2.91
N ASN A 95 5.63 15.35 2.10
CA ASN A 95 4.63 15.96 1.24
C ASN A 95 3.30 16.27 1.95
N THR A 96 3.17 15.89 3.20
CA THR A 96 1.98 16.16 4.02
C THR A 96 2.11 17.51 4.70
N LYS A 97 1.34 18.53 4.24
CA LYS A 97 1.43 19.92 4.70
C LYS A 97 1.00 20.09 6.15
N ASP A 98 0.01 19.35 6.58
CA ASP A 98 -0.55 19.41 7.94
C ASP A 98 -0.74 18.01 8.51
N LEU A 99 0.17 17.62 9.38
CA LEU A 99 0.12 16.32 10.07
C LEU A 99 -1.00 16.24 11.12
N HIS A 100 -1.55 17.38 11.57
CA HIS A 100 -2.70 17.38 12.48
C HIS A 100 -4.02 17.00 11.78
N SER A 101 -4.05 17.13 10.45
CA SER A 101 -5.19 16.73 9.62
C SER A 101 -5.03 15.31 9.04
N PHE A 102 -4.21 14.47 9.71
CA PHE A 102 -3.99 13.08 9.30
C PHE A 102 -5.32 12.34 9.14
N ASN A 103 -5.49 11.74 7.97
CA ASN A 103 -6.65 10.91 7.68
C ASN A 103 -6.27 9.42 7.80
N PHE A 104 -6.85 8.73 8.77
CA PHE A 104 -6.52 7.32 9.03
C PHE A 104 -6.76 6.41 7.82
N TRP A 105 -7.66 6.75 6.89
CA TRP A 105 -7.84 6.03 5.63
C TRP A 105 -6.59 6.02 4.76
N ASN A 106 -5.69 7.01 4.94
CA ASN A 106 -4.41 7.10 4.26
C ASN A 106 -3.26 6.45 5.05
N ASN A 107 -3.56 5.77 6.16
CA ASN A 107 -2.55 5.08 6.96
C ASN A 107 -2.07 3.79 6.28
N TYR A 108 -1.42 3.94 5.13
CA TYR A 108 -0.90 2.78 4.42
C TYR A 108 0.26 2.08 5.15
N VAL A 109 0.89 2.74 6.13
CA VAL A 109 1.97 2.15 6.94
C VAL A 109 1.47 0.92 7.71
N SER A 110 0.19 0.87 8.04
CA SER A 110 -0.44 -0.30 8.65
C SER A 110 -0.39 -1.57 7.76
N GLN A 111 -0.12 -1.42 6.46
CA GLN A 111 0.07 -2.57 5.54
C GLN A 111 1.20 -3.51 5.97
N TYR A 112 2.24 -2.99 6.65
CA TYR A 112 3.33 -3.83 7.17
C TYR A 112 2.85 -4.84 8.22
N PHE A 113 1.67 -4.61 8.79
CA PHE A 113 1.00 -5.52 9.73
C PHE A 113 -0.18 -6.27 9.10
N GLY A 114 -0.41 -6.09 7.79
CA GLY A 114 -1.51 -6.69 7.05
C GLY A 114 -2.83 -5.88 7.08
N TYR A 115 -2.83 -4.67 7.63
CA TYR A 115 -4.04 -3.87 7.84
C TYR A 115 -4.05 -2.60 6.96
N SER A 116 -4.43 -2.72 5.69
CA SER A 116 -4.59 -1.56 4.82
C SER A 116 -5.67 -1.77 3.76
N PHE A 117 -6.42 -0.70 3.45
CA PHE A 117 -7.33 -0.64 2.30
C PHE A 117 -6.67 -0.04 1.06
N LEU A 118 -5.44 0.49 1.19
CA LEU A 118 -4.65 1.00 0.07
C LEU A 118 -3.58 -0.02 -0.31
N SER A 119 -3.50 -0.30 -1.61
CA SER A 119 -2.43 -1.11 -2.21
C SER A 119 -1.34 -0.26 -2.90
N PHE A 120 -1.36 1.06 -2.66
CA PHE A 120 -0.43 2.02 -3.24
C PHE A 120 -0.06 3.09 -2.20
N PHE A 121 0.99 3.87 -2.50
CA PHE A 121 1.43 4.98 -1.66
C PHE A 121 0.56 6.22 -1.93
N PRO A 122 -0.18 6.76 -0.93
CA PRO A 122 -0.87 8.04 -1.11
C PRO A 122 0.14 9.16 -1.29
N CYS A 123 -0.18 10.19 -2.06
CA CYS A 123 0.72 11.33 -2.23
C CYS A 123 0.93 12.15 -0.95
N SER A 124 0.01 12.04 0.00
CA SER A 124 0.12 12.62 1.36
C SER A 124 -0.81 11.88 2.31
N PHE A 125 -0.56 11.98 3.61
CA PHE A 125 -1.48 11.46 4.64
C PHE A 125 -2.81 12.22 4.73
N THR A 126 -2.95 13.31 3.98
CA THR A 126 -4.19 14.11 3.88
C THR A 126 -4.83 14.03 2.49
N CYS A 127 -4.40 13.12 1.62
CA CYS A 127 -4.93 12.99 0.27
C CYS A 127 -6.40 12.54 0.28
N GLU A 128 -7.32 13.42 -0.11
CA GLU A 128 -8.76 13.10 -0.14
C GLU A 128 -9.13 12.03 -1.18
N HIS A 129 -8.41 12.00 -2.31
CA HIS A 129 -8.67 11.01 -3.35
C HIS A 129 -8.29 9.59 -2.89
N ALA A 130 -7.13 9.45 -2.26
CA ALA A 130 -6.70 8.18 -1.70
C ALA A 130 -7.62 7.73 -0.55
N ALA A 131 -7.98 8.65 0.35
CA ALA A 131 -8.90 8.35 1.45
C ALA A 131 -10.27 7.87 0.95
N ARG A 132 -10.81 8.51 -0.10
CA ARG A 132 -12.07 8.07 -0.72
C ARG A 132 -11.96 6.67 -1.33
N MET A 133 -10.83 6.37 -1.97
CA MET A 133 -10.60 5.03 -2.53
C MET A 133 -10.52 3.98 -1.41
N ALA A 134 -9.80 4.27 -0.33
CA ALA A 134 -9.73 3.40 0.84
C ALA A 134 -11.12 3.15 1.45
N GLN A 135 -11.94 4.19 1.58
CA GLN A 135 -13.30 4.09 2.09
C GLN A 135 -14.20 3.24 1.18
N ASN A 136 -14.13 3.44 -0.14
CA ASN A 136 -14.88 2.60 -1.08
C ASN A 136 -14.46 1.11 -0.98
N THR A 137 -13.17 0.85 -0.77
CA THR A 137 -12.67 -0.52 -0.55
C THR A 137 -13.20 -1.11 0.75
N TYR A 138 -13.22 -0.30 1.83
CA TYR A 138 -13.84 -0.69 3.09
C TYR A 138 -15.32 -1.02 2.92
N ASP A 139 -16.11 -0.13 2.29
CA ASP A 139 -17.54 -0.32 2.11
C ASP A 139 -17.86 -1.62 1.36
N LEU A 140 -17.08 -1.91 0.30
CA LEU A 140 -17.18 -3.16 -0.43
C LEU A 140 -16.82 -4.37 0.44
N MET A 141 -15.68 -4.32 1.11
CA MET A 141 -15.22 -5.40 1.97
C MET A 141 -16.18 -5.64 3.14
N HIS A 142 -16.64 -4.58 3.79
CA HIS A 142 -17.58 -4.66 4.90
C HIS A 142 -18.93 -5.29 4.49
N SER A 143 -19.37 -5.10 3.25
CA SER A 143 -20.57 -5.76 2.73
C SER A 143 -20.46 -7.28 2.63
N ILE A 144 -19.24 -7.83 2.64
CA ILE A 144 -18.94 -9.26 2.44
C ILE A 144 -18.33 -9.87 3.69
N LEU A 145 -17.40 -9.16 4.31
CA LEU A 145 -16.56 -9.58 5.46
C LEU A 145 -16.53 -8.46 6.51
N PRO A 146 -17.65 -8.20 7.21
CA PRO A 146 -17.76 -7.04 8.10
C PRO A 146 -16.77 -7.08 9.27
N VAL A 147 -16.53 -8.24 9.85
CA VAL A 147 -15.62 -8.38 11.00
C VAL A 147 -14.20 -8.05 10.62
N GLU A 148 -13.71 -8.59 9.51
CA GLU A 148 -12.36 -8.36 9.00
C GLU A 148 -12.17 -6.91 8.54
N ALA A 149 -13.18 -6.31 7.93
CA ALA A 149 -13.14 -4.91 7.53
C ALA A 149 -13.05 -3.98 8.74
N ASP A 150 -13.83 -4.25 9.79
CA ASP A 150 -13.79 -3.47 11.03
C ASP A 150 -12.47 -3.65 11.79
N GLU A 151 -11.88 -4.84 11.75
CA GLU A 151 -10.55 -5.10 12.30
C GLU A 151 -9.47 -4.25 11.60
N ILE A 152 -9.49 -4.17 10.27
CA ILE A 152 -8.57 -3.30 9.52
C ILE A 152 -8.75 -1.84 9.95
N VAL A 153 -9.99 -1.34 10.05
CA VAL A 153 -10.27 0.02 10.52
C VAL A 153 -9.73 0.24 11.94
N HIS A 154 -9.92 -0.75 12.83
CA HIS A 154 -9.39 -0.67 14.18
C HIS A 154 -7.88 -0.43 14.18
N PHE A 155 -7.12 -1.25 13.43
CA PHE A 155 -5.66 -1.13 13.39
C PHE A 155 -5.18 0.10 12.62
N GLN A 156 -5.85 0.53 11.55
CA GLN A 156 -5.51 1.75 10.84
C GLN A 156 -5.62 3.02 11.70
N LYS A 157 -6.48 3.00 12.71
CA LYS A 157 -6.64 4.10 13.67
C LYS A 157 -5.59 4.11 14.79
N GLN A 158 -4.82 3.04 14.94
CA GLN A 158 -3.82 2.96 16.00
C GLN A 158 -2.59 3.82 15.66
N PRO A 159 -1.93 4.42 16.66
CA PRO A 159 -0.68 5.10 16.46
C PRO A 159 0.41 4.15 15.94
N ILE A 160 1.17 4.64 14.97
CA ILE A 160 2.32 3.92 14.41
C ILE A 160 3.57 4.78 14.59
N LEU A 161 4.60 4.21 15.18
CA LEU A 161 5.94 4.78 15.18
C LEU A 161 6.71 4.15 14.02
N TYR A 162 6.97 4.94 13.00
CA TYR A 162 7.83 4.54 11.89
C TYR A 162 9.26 4.98 12.17
N THR A 163 10.21 4.06 12.03
CA THR A 163 11.64 4.36 12.12
C THR A 163 12.36 3.85 10.88
N GLU A 164 13.29 4.66 10.35
CA GLU A 164 13.99 4.34 9.10
C GLU A 164 14.82 3.04 9.20
N TYR A 165 15.40 2.76 10.39
CA TYR A 165 16.37 1.66 10.58
C TYR A 165 16.06 0.71 11.73
N ARG A 166 15.05 0.99 12.56
CA ARG A 166 14.81 0.23 13.80
C ARG A 166 13.48 -0.51 13.84
N GLY A 167 12.76 -0.55 12.71
CA GLY A 167 11.47 -1.18 12.60
C GLY A 167 10.29 -0.23 12.68
N ILE A 168 9.12 -0.80 12.54
CA ILE A 168 7.82 -0.11 12.58
C ILE A 168 7.06 -0.69 13.76
N TYR A 169 6.51 0.18 14.60
CA TYR A 169 5.80 -0.21 15.81
C TYR A 169 4.36 0.26 15.73
N LEU A 170 3.41 -0.65 15.87
CA LEU A 170 1.99 -0.34 15.98
C LEU A 170 1.58 -0.50 17.45
N PHE A 171 0.98 0.54 18.03
CA PHE A 171 0.64 0.61 19.44
C PHE A 171 -0.87 0.45 19.63
N GLU A 172 -1.31 -0.74 20.02
CA GLU A 172 -2.71 -0.99 20.27
C GLU A 172 -3.15 -0.41 21.62
N GLY A 173 -4.30 0.29 21.60
CA GLY A 173 -4.90 0.86 22.82
C GLY A 173 -4.05 1.95 23.47
N ALA A 174 -3.27 2.68 22.68
CA ALA A 174 -2.48 3.81 23.19
C ALA A 174 -3.40 4.93 23.67
N THR A 175 -3.17 5.38 24.91
CA THR A 175 -3.84 6.54 25.50
C THR A 175 -2.82 7.58 25.95
N PHE A 176 -3.21 8.86 25.92
CA PHE A 176 -2.36 9.96 26.38
C PHE A 176 -2.87 10.43 27.75
N GLU A 177 -2.09 10.18 28.78
CA GLU A 177 -2.41 10.57 30.16
C GLU A 177 -1.25 11.32 30.78
N ASN A 178 -1.47 12.55 31.26
CA ASN A 178 -0.47 13.35 31.98
C ASN A 178 0.89 13.43 31.27
N GLU A 179 0.90 13.80 29.99
CA GLU A 179 2.10 13.88 29.14
C GLU A 179 2.82 12.54 28.90
N LYS A 180 2.19 11.44 29.25
CA LYS A 180 2.71 10.09 29.02
C LYS A 180 1.79 9.33 28.07
N THR A 181 2.40 8.56 27.19
CA THR A 181 1.66 7.58 26.38
C THR A 181 1.62 6.26 27.13
N VAL A 182 0.43 5.79 27.46
CA VAL A 182 0.20 4.46 28.00
C VAL A 182 -0.18 3.55 26.83
N ILE A 183 0.52 2.45 26.66
CA ILE A 183 0.35 1.50 25.55
C ILE A 183 -0.13 0.18 26.16
N LYS A 184 -1.21 -0.37 25.60
CA LYS A 184 -1.75 -1.64 26.04
C LYS A 184 -0.96 -2.81 25.44
N ASP A 185 -0.68 -2.72 24.15
CA ASP A 185 0.08 -3.73 23.40
C ASP A 185 0.90 -3.07 22.27
N CYS A 186 1.92 -3.76 21.78
CA CYS A 186 2.79 -3.26 20.74
C CYS A 186 3.15 -4.39 19.78
N MET A 187 2.82 -4.20 18.51
CA MET A 187 3.29 -5.06 17.42
C MET A 187 4.53 -4.43 16.79
N LEU A 188 5.56 -5.22 16.58
CA LEU A 188 6.79 -4.83 15.90
C LEU A 188 6.91 -5.52 14.55
N HIS A 189 7.00 -4.74 13.48
CA HIS A 189 7.48 -5.20 12.20
C HIS A 189 8.96 -4.79 12.05
N SER A 190 9.86 -5.78 12.04
CA SER A 190 11.29 -5.52 11.85
C SER A 190 11.58 -5.30 10.37
N THR A 191 12.16 -4.15 10.05
CA THR A 191 12.67 -3.83 8.71
C THR A 191 14.13 -4.28 8.53
N LEU A 192 14.75 -4.81 9.59
CA LEU A 192 16.11 -5.29 9.55
C LEU A 192 16.11 -6.81 9.43
N ASN A 193 16.66 -7.34 8.34
CA ASN A 193 17.23 -8.68 8.38
C ASN A 193 18.42 -8.60 9.35
N LEU A 194 18.17 -9.02 10.58
CA LEU A 194 19.25 -9.27 11.54
C LEU A 194 19.93 -10.57 11.09
N ASN A 195 20.85 -10.46 10.13
CA ASN A 195 21.86 -11.47 9.87
C ASN A 195 23.02 -11.30 10.84
#